data_bd4037789928d4eb15e2111652bb37fd
#
_entry.id   bd4037789928d4eb15e2111652bb37fd
#
_cell.length_a   1.000
_cell.length_b   1.000
_cell.length_c   1.000
_cell.angle_alpha   90.00
_cell.angle_beta   90.00
_cell.angle_gamma   90.00
#
_symmetry.space_group_name_H-M   'P 1'
#
loop_
_entity.id
_entity.type
_entity.pdbx_description
1 polymer ?
#
loop_
_entity_poly.entity_id
_entity_poly.type
_entity_poly.pdbx_seq_one_letter_code
_entity_poly.pdbx_strand_id
1 'polypeptide(L)'
;ITDAPGDFLSYTVDIVSLQLQRDDGTVVETLPVAATVDFARLVDLTEVISARQIPPGKYVAGSVTLDYASASRNIVVDDGSASGLVVNPVDGSGAALGSVVMQVQLDSGRPLVITARTAAHLAFDFDLLASNTVDTAAGTVTVNPVLVASVVPPDSKDLRVRGSLVGTDAAAGT
;
A
#
# COMPACT_ATOMS: atom_id res chain seq x y z
N ILE A 1 1.33 -4.22 3.78
CA ILE A 1 0.07 -4.08 3.04
C ILE A 1 -0.50 -5.48 2.86
N THR A 2 -1.75 -5.65 3.14
CA THR A 2 -2.54 -6.87 2.94
C THR A 2 -3.82 -6.48 2.21
N ASP A 3 -4.44 -7.42 1.52
CA ASP A 3 -5.69 -7.23 0.81
C ASP A 3 -6.68 -8.38 1.06
N ALA A 4 -7.99 -8.12 0.89
CA ALA A 4 -9.02 -9.12 0.93
C ALA A 4 -9.19 -9.78 -0.45
N PRO A 5 -9.58 -11.07 -0.53
CA PRO A 5 -9.81 -11.72 -1.81
C PRO A 5 -10.89 -10.97 -2.59
N GLY A 6 -10.56 -10.60 -3.82
CA GLY A 6 -11.44 -9.95 -4.78
C GLY A 6 -11.33 -10.63 -6.15
N ASP A 7 -12.18 -10.24 -7.07
CA ASP A 7 -12.19 -10.78 -8.43
C ASP A 7 -11.03 -10.29 -9.32
N PHE A 8 -9.94 -9.83 -8.70
CA PHE A 8 -8.77 -9.31 -9.40
C PHE A 8 -7.70 -10.38 -9.59
N LEU A 9 -7.30 -10.63 -10.83
CA LEU A 9 -6.13 -11.45 -11.19
C LEU A 9 -4.82 -10.67 -11.02
N SER A 10 -4.86 -9.35 -11.20
CA SER A 10 -3.77 -8.40 -10.92
C SER A 10 -4.37 -7.04 -10.57
N TYR A 11 -3.78 -6.38 -9.59
CA TYR A 11 -4.07 -4.98 -9.25
C TYR A 11 -2.77 -4.25 -8.98
N THR A 12 -2.06 -3.96 -10.08
CA THR A 12 -0.72 -3.35 -10.02
C THR A 12 -0.83 -1.84 -10.18
N VAL A 13 -0.34 -1.08 -9.20
CA VAL A 13 -0.23 0.38 -9.21
C VAL A 13 1.05 0.83 -8.51
N ASP A 14 1.47 2.07 -8.76
CA ASP A 14 2.61 2.65 -8.08
C ASP A 14 2.19 3.38 -6.80
N ILE A 15 2.88 3.09 -5.70
CA ILE A 15 2.85 3.92 -4.49
C ILE A 15 3.93 4.99 -4.69
N VAL A 16 3.53 6.24 -4.79
CA VAL A 16 4.46 7.36 -5.08
C VAL A 16 4.78 8.20 -3.85
N SER A 17 3.99 8.09 -2.78
CA SER A 17 4.25 8.75 -1.50
C SER A 17 3.65 7.94 -0.35
N LEU A 18 4.35 7.91 0.77
CA LEU A 18 3.88 7.36 2.03
C LEU A 18 4.31 8.29 3.16
N GLN A 19 3.35 9.01 3.73
CA GLN A 19 3.63 10.04 4.72
C GLN A 19 3.05 9.67 6.08
N LEU A 20 3.73 10.11 7.13
CA LEU A 20 3.25 10.06 8.49
C LEU A 20 3.14 11.47 9.06
N GLN A 21 2.05 11.75 9.76
CA GLN A 21 1.84 13.04 10.43
C GLN A 21 1.98 12.88 11.94
N ARG A 22 2.81 13.73 12.52
CA ARG A 22 2.99 13.84 13.97
C ARG A 22 1.83 14.60 14.61
N ASP A 23 1.70 14.46 15.92
CA ASP A 23 0.72 15.18 16.74
C ASP A 23 0.92 16.70 16.77
N ASP A 24 2.13 17.19 16.42
CA ASP A 24 2.43 18.62 16.24
C ASP A 24 2.10 19.13 14.80
N GLY A 25 1.54 18.27 13.92
CA GLY A 25 1.22 18.59 12.54
C GLY A 25 2.36 18.41 11.54
N THR A 26 3.58 18.10 12.01
CA THR A 26 4.72 17.84 11.11
C THR A 26 4.49 16.60 10.27
N VAL A 27 4.69 16.69 8.96
CA VAL A 27 4.58 15.57 8.02
C VAL A 27 5.97 15.07 7.64
N VAL A 28 6.13 13.75 7.66
CA VAL A 28 7.38 13.06 7.33
C VAL A 28 7.14 12.09 6.19
N GLU A 29 7.86 12.27 5.07
CA GLU A 29 7.86 11.30 3.96
C GLU A 29 8.69 10.07 4.36
N THR A 30 8.10 8.88 4.19
CA THR A 30 8.73 7.62 4.57
C THR A 30 9.10 6.74 3.39
N LEU A 31 8.62 7.04 2.17
CA LEU A 31 8.92 6.31 0.96
C LEU A 31 10.05 7.02 0.18
N PRO A 32 11.28 6.48 0.15
CA PRO A 32 12.40 7.14 -0.51
C PRO A 32 12.31 7.11 -2.05
N VAL A 33 11.67 6.09 -2.58
CA VAL A 33 11.49 5.86 -4.03
C VAL A 33 10.12 5.22 -4.23
N ALA A 34 9.44 5.56 -5.31
CA ALA A 34 8.17 4.94 -5.67
C ALA A 34 8.29 3.41 -5.77
N ALA A 35 7.26 2.70 -5.34
CA ALA A 35 7.21 1.24 -5.33
C ALA A 35 6.00 0.77 -6.15
N THR A 36 6.25 -0.11 -7.14
CA THR A 36 5.19 -0.79 -7.87
C THR A 36 4.71 -2.00 -7.08
N VAL A 37 3.43 -2.07 -6.76
CA VAL A 37 2.82 -3.11 -5.94
C VAL A 37 1.65 -3.75 -6.68
N ASP A 38 1.61 -5.09 -6.69
CA ASP A 38 0.44 -5.85 -7.12
C ASP A 38 -0.36 -6.27 -5.88
N PHE A 39 -1.40 -5.50 -5.57
CA PHE A 39 -2.21 -5.70 -4.37
C PHE A 39 -2.98 -7.02 -4.41
N ALA A 40 -3.38 -7.52 -5.59
CA ALA A 40 -4.06 -8.80 -5.71
C ALA A 40 -3.24 -9.99 -5.20
N ARG A 41 -1.91 -9.84 -5.07
CA ARG A 41 -1.00 -10.86 -4.54
C ARG A 41 -0.78 -10.77 -3.03
N LEU A 42 -1.38 -9.78 -2.36
CA LEU A 42 -1.13 -9.51 -0.94
C LEU A 42 -2.26 -9.99 -0.02
N VAL A 43 -3.17 -10.81 -0.50
CA VAL A 43 -4.33 -11.34 0.25
C VAL A 43 -3.91 -11.98 1.58
N ASP A 44 -2.89 -12.86 1.53
CA ASP A 44 -2.38 -13.58 2.71
C ASP A 44 -0.93 -13.18 3.06
N LEU A 45 -0.38 -12.17 2.36
CA LEU A 45 1.01 -11.78 2.49
C LEU A 45 1.12 -10.31 2.87
N THR A 46 2.13 -9.98 3.65
CA THR A 46 2.51 -8.60 3.95
C THR A 46 3.81 -8.28 3.25
N GLU A 47 3.84 -7.20 2.47
CA GLU A 47 5.06 -6.71 1.84
C GLU A 47 5.61 -5.50 2.59
N VAL A 48 6.94 -5.47 2.81
CA VAL A 48 7.62 -4.29 3.35
C VAL A 48 7.87 -3.31 2.22
N ILE A 49 7.14 -2.21 2.22
CA ILE A 49 7.23 -1.17 1.18
C ILE A 49 8.35 -0.17 1.49
N SER A 50 8.55 0.14 2.78
CA SER A 50 9.59 1.08 3.21
C SER A 50 10.17 0.67 4.57
N ALA A 51 11.48 0.81 4.69
CA ALA A 51 12.19 0.74 5.96
C ALA A 51 13.09 1.98 6.05
N ARG A 52 12.76 2.92 6.93
CA ARG A 52 13.45 4.20 7.03
C ARG A 52 13.59 4.66 8.47
N GLN A 53 14.69 5.34 8.76
CA GLN A 53 14.79 6.09 10.01
C GLN A 53 13.95 7.36 9.88
N ILE A 54 13.00 7.53 10.80
CA ILE A 54 12.16 8.72 10.91
C ILE A 54 12.34 9.35 12.29
N PRO A 55 12.11 10.65 12.42
CA PRO A 55 12.29 11.36 13.70
C PRO A 55 11.48 10.70 14.83
N PRO A 56 12.04 10.57 16.04
CA PRO A 56 11.28 10.15 17.21
C PRO A 56 10.09 11.08 17.45
N GLY A 57 8.95 10.50 17.85
CA GLY A 57 7.74 11.25 18.12
C GLY A 57 6.51 10.39 18.14
N LYS A 58 5.38 11.04 18.36
CA LYS A 58 4.05 10.45 18.32
C LYS A 58 3.41 10.78 16.98
N TYR A 59 3.04 9.75 16.22
CA TYR A 59 2.39 9.87 14.93
C TYR A 59 0.93 9.48 15.05
N VAL A 60 0.05 10.30 14.49
CA VAL A 60 -1.40 10.21 14.69
C VAL A 60 -2.18 9.99 13.39
N ALA A 61 -1.53 10.18 12.26
CA ALA A 61 -2.13 9.97 10.94
C ALA A 61 -1.08 9.47 9.94
N GLY A 62 -1.57 8.91 8.86
CA GLY A 62 -0.76 8.55 7.69
C GLY A 62 -1.50 8.84 6.40
N SER A 63 -0.75 8.92 5.31
CA SER A 63 -1.31 8.99 3.96
C SER A 63 -0.50 8.15 2.99
N VAL A 64 -1.20 7.55 2.04
CA VAL A 64 -0.62 6.80 0.92
C VAL A 64 -1.12 7.43 -0.37
N THR A 65 -0.22 7.72 -1.30
CA THR A 65 -0.58 8.20 -2.63
C THR A 65 -0.34 7.10 -3.65
N LEU A 66 -1.40 6.69 -4.34
CA LEU A 66 -1.37 5.74 -5.45
C LEU A 66 -1.40 6.50 -6.77
N ASP A 67 -0.60 6.06 -7.75
CA ASP A 67 -0.60 6.61 -9.10
C ASP A 67 -1.21 5.62 -10.09
N TYR A 68 -2.44 5.92 -10.53
CA TYR A 68 -3.17 5.15 -11.52
C TYR A 68 -2.88 5.57 -12.97
N ALA A 69 -2.15 6.67 -13.18
CA ALA A 69 -1.73 7.12 -14.51
C ALA A 69 -0.40 6.51 -14.95
N SER A 70 0.32 5.84 -14.05
CA SER A 70 1.61 5.23 -14.32
C SER A 70 1.56 4.18 -15.44
N ALA A 71 2.63 4.08 -16.23
CA ALA A 71 2.79 3.06 -17.27
C ALA A 71 2.94 1.63 -16.69
N SER A 72 3.32 1.50 -15.41
CA SER A 72 3.40 0.21 -14.70
C SER A 72 2.05 -0.33 -14.25
N ARG A 73 0.99 0.49 -14.31
CA ARG A 73 -0.37 0.09 -13.93
C ARG A 73 -0.85 -1.10 -14.76
N ASN A 74 -1.35 -2.12 -14.06
CA ASN A 74 -2.01 -3.27 -14.67
C ASN A 74 -3.14 -3.76 -13.76
N ILE A 75 -4.38 -3.54 -14.17
CA ILE A 75 -5.56 -4.00 -13.42
C ILE A 75 -6.30 -4.98 -14.31
N VAL A 76 -6.37 -6.23 -13.85
CA VAL A 76 -6.99 -7.35 -14.57
C VAL A 76 -8.00 -8.00 -13.64
N VAL A 77 -9.24 -8.13 -14.10
CA VAL A 77 -10.32 -8.80 -13.38
C VAL A 77 -10.57 -10.19 -13.97
N ASP A 78 -11.05 -11.10 -13.14
CA ASP A 78 -11.51 -12.41 -13.57
C ASP A 78 -12.87 -12.25 -14.29
N ASP A 79 -12.89 -12.54 -15.61
CA ASP A 79 -14.09 -12.56 -16.44
C ASP A 79 -14.45 -13.97 -16.90
N GLY A 80 -13.79 -14.99 -16.30
CA GLY A 80 -13.93 -16.40 -16.67
C GLY A 80 -13.06 -16.82 -17.86
N SER A 81 -12.31 -15.90 -18.47
CA SER A 81 -11.31 -16.23 -19.49
C SER A 81 -9.94 -16.54 -18.86
N ALA A 82 -9.08 -17.24 -19.60
CA ALA A 82 -7.74 -17.59 -19.09
C ALA A 82 -6.81 -16.39 -18.85
N SER A 83 -7.05 -15.25 -19.50
CA SER A 83 -6.23 -14.04 -19.41
C SER A 83 -6.86 -12.94 -18.53
N GLY A 84 -8.13 -13.07 -18.20
CA GLY A 84 -8.91 -12.02 -17.57
C GLY A 84 -9.14 -10.80 -18.47
N LEU A 85 -9.90 -9.85 -17.98
CA LEU A 85 -10.21 -8.57 -18.64
C LEU A 85 -9.36 -7.45 -18.04
N VAL A 86 -8.59 -6.77 -18.89
CA VAL A 86 -7.90 -5.53 -18.50
C VAL A 86 -8.94 -4.41 -18.38
N VAL A 87 -9.00 -3.76 -17.22
CA VAL A 87 -9.94 -2.67 -16.94
C VAL A 87 -9.21 -1.36 -16.69
N ASN A 88 -9.89 -0.25 -17.02
CA ASN A 88 -9.36 1.09 -16.83
C ASN A 88 -9.92 1.71 -15.53
N PRO A 89 -9.06 2.22 -14.63
CA PRO A 89 -9.50 2.89 -13.42
C PRO A 89 -10.12 4.25 -13.75
N VAL A 90 -11.29 4.48 -13.18
CA VAL A 90 -12.04 5.73 -13.30
C VAL A 90 -12.49 6.22 -11.92
N ASP A 91 -12.75 7.51 -11.79
CA ASP A 91 -13.38 8.08 -10.61
C ASP A 91 -14.91 7.88 -10.62
N GLY A 92 -15.60 8.36 -9.58
CA GLY A 92 -17.05 8.28 -9.47
C GLY A 92 -17.84 9.05 -10.55
N SER A 93 -17.19 9.89 -11.36
CA SER A 93 -17.78 10.56 -12.52
C SER A 93 -17.53 9.82 -13.83
N GLY A 94 -16.73 8.75 -13.83
CA GLY A 94 -16.29 8.01 -15.01
C GLY A 94 -15.07 8.62 -15.71
N ALA A 95 -14.43 9.64 -15.14
CA ALA A 95 -13.20 10.20 -15.69
C ALA A 95 -12.00 9.31 -15.34
N ALA A 96 -11.00 9.26 -16.25
CA ALA A 96 -9.78 8.50 -16.02
C ALA A 96 -9.08 8.93 -14.72
N LEU A 97 -8.74 7.95 -13.89
CA LEU A 97 -8.15 8.19 -12.59
C LEU A 97 -6.66 8.50 -12.73
N GLY A 98 -6.23 9.58 -12.06
CA GLY A 98 -4.83 9.98 -11.90
C GLY A 98 -4.26 9.52 -10.55
N SER A 99 -3.54 10.41 -9.87
CA SER A 99 -3.05 10.12 -8.51
C SER A 99 -4.17 10.29 -7.48
N VAL A 100 -4.23 9.35 -6.54
CA VAL A 100 -5.20 9.35 -5.44
C VAL A 100 -4.47 9.35 -4.10
N VAL A 101 -4.83 10.30 -3.23
CA VAL A 101 -4.31 10.38 -1.86
C VAL A 101 -5.32 9.76 -0.91
N MET A 102 -4.91 8.70 -0.23
CA MET A 102 -5.68 8.08 0.85
C MET A 102 -5.13 8.56 2.18
N GLN A 103 -6.00 9.04 3.07
CA GLN A 103 -5.62 9.47 4.41
C GLN A 103 -6.24 8.54 5.44
N VAL A 104 -5.48 8.24 6.49
CA VAL A 104 -5.94 7.43 7.60
C VAL A 104 -5.55 8.07 8.92
N GLN A 105 -6.50 8.09 9.87
CA GLN A 105 -6.22 8.46 11.25
C GLN A 105 -5.82 7.21 12.03
N LEU A 106 -4.73 7.29 12.78
CA LEU A 106 -4.36 6.22 13.68
C LEU A 106 -5.24 6.29 14.95
N ASP A 107 -5.50 5.14 15.54
CA ASP A 107 -6.26 5.07 16.79
C ASP A 107 -5.60 5.96 17.85
N SER A 108 -6.34 6.91 18.39
CA SER A 108 -5.85 7.84 19.40
C SER A 108 -5.41 7.13 20.70
N GLY A 109 -5.98 5.96 20.98
CA GLY A 109 -5.61 5.09 22.10
C GLY A 109 -4.34 4.25 21.81
N ARG A 110 -3.97 4.12 20.52
CA ARG A 110 -2.82 3.35 20.07
C ARG A 110 -2.04 4.07 18.97
N PRO A 111 -1.54 5.28 19.24
CA PRO A 111 -0.74 6.03 18.27
C PRO A 111 0.56 5.30 17.96
N LEU A 112 1.12 5.55 16.80
CA LEU A 112 2.47 5.07 16.48
C LEU A 112 3.49 5.93 17.23
N VAL A 113 4.11 5.36 18.26
CA VAL A 113 5.17 6.03 19.02
C VAL A 113 6.50 5.51 18.53
N ILE A 114 7.31 6.40 17.95
CA ILE A 114 8.66 6.09 17.49
C ILE A 114 9.66 6.64 18.51
N THR A 115 10.50 5.74 19.00
CA THR A 115 11.60 6.06 19.91
C THR A 115 12.94 5.81 19.22
N ALA A 116 13.98 6.53 19.64
CA ALA A 116 15.29 6.39 19.04
C ALA A 116 15.82 4.94 19.21
N ARG A 117 16.34 4.36 18.13
CA ARG A 117 16.95 3.02 18.11
C ARG A 117 15.96 1.86 18.35
N THR A 118 14.67 2.09 18.25
CA THR A 118 13.65 1.05 18.39
C THR A 118 12.90 0.93 17.07
N ALA A 119 12.73 -0.30 16.57
CA ALA A 119 11.91 -0.55 15.41
C ALA A 119 10.42 -0.35 15.76
N ALA A 120 9.67 0.21 14.83
CA ALA A 120 8.22 0.33 14.91
C ALA A 120 7.62 -0.10 13.57
N HIS A 121 6.50 -0.81 13.61
CA HIS A 121 5.81 -1.29 12.42
C HIS A 121 4.45 -0.64 12.30
N LEU A 122 4.13 -0.12 11.12
CA LEU A 122 2.82 0.33 10.73
C LEU A 122 2.38 -0.49 9.51
N ALA A 123 1.24 -1.14 9.62
CA ALA A 123 0.62 -1.83 8.50
C ALA A 123 -0.47 -0.95 7.89
N PHE A 124 -0.49 -0.90 6.57
CA PHE A 124 -1.59 -0.35 5.78
C PHE A 124 -2.28 -1.50 5.06
N ASP A 125 -3.59 -1.53 5.15
CA ASP A 125 -4.44 -2.49 4.49
C ASP A 125 -5.34 -1.75 3.49
N PHE A 126 -5.18 -2.06 2.21
CA PHE A 126 -5.96 -1.51 1.13
C PHE A 126 -7.02 -2.55 0.73
N ASP A 127 -8.25 -2.33 1.17
CA ASP A 127 -9.37 -3.23 0.89
C ASP A 127 -9.80 -3.09 -0.58
N LEU A 128 -9.32 -4.00 -1.45
CA LEU A 128 -9.64 -3.97 -2.87
C LEU A 128 -11.12 -4.15 -3.14
N LEU A 129 -11.80 -5.02 -2.40
CA LEU A 129 -13.21 -5.29 -2.62
C LEU A 129 -14.09 -4.08 -2.24
N ALA A 130 -13.81 -3.48 -1.08
CA ALA A 130 -14.54 -2.30 -0.64
C ALA A 130 -14.20 -1.04 -1.47
N SER A 131 -13.00 -1.03 -2.08
CA SER A 131 -12.48 0.12 -2.83
C SER A 131 -12.94 0.17 -4.28
N ASN A 132 -13.40 -0.94 -4.86
CA ASN A 132 -13.56 -1.04 -6.30
C ASN A 132 -14.95 -1.54 -6.71
N THR A 133 -15.49 -0.94 -7.76
CA THR A 133 -16.68 -1.43 -8.45
C THR A 133 -16.34 -1.68 -9.91
N VAL A 134 -16.39 -2.95 -10.32
CA VAL A 134 -16.02 -3.38 -11.68
C VAL A 134 -17.23 -3.34 -12.60
N ASP A 135 -17.06 -2.74 -13.78
CA ASP A 135 -17.99 -2.83 -14.91
C ASP A 135 -17.27 -3.54 -16.07
N THR A 136 -17.50 -4.83 -16.19
CA THR A 136 -16.90 -5.67 -17.25
C THR A 136 -17.42 -5.31 -18.63
N ALA A 137 -18.64 -4.79 -18.76
CA ALA A 137 -19.21 -4.39 -20.04
C ALA A 137 -18.54 -3.10 -20.56
N ALA A 138 -18.25 -2.15 -19.68
CA ALA A 138 -17.54 -0.92 -20.01
C ALA A 138 -16.01 -1.09 -20.03
N GLY A 139 -15.48 -2.18 -19.47
CA GLY A 139 -14.03 -2.37 -19.29
C GLY A 139 -13.43 -1.36 -18.31
N THR A 140 -14.17 -1.00 -17.26
CA THR A 140 -13.75 0.00 -16.27
C THR A 140 -13.83 -0.53 -14.84
N VAL A 141 -13.05 0.07 -13.96
CA VAL A 141 -13.17 -0.09 -12.51
C VAL A 141 -13.29 1.28 -11.88
N THR A 142 -14.39 1.53 -11.19
CA THR A 142 -14.56 2.76 -10.40
C THR A 142 -13.88 2.56 -9.06
N VAL A 143 -12.92 3.44 -8.77
CA VAL A 143 -12.09 3.36 -7.56
C VAL A 143 -12.57 4.38 -6.53
N ASN A 144 -12.93 3.90 -5.34
CA ASN A 144 -13.23 4.70 -4.15
C ASN A 144 -12.44 4.13 -2.96
N PRO A 145 -11.17 4.54 -2.77
CA PRO A 145 -10.23 3.80 -1.95
C PRO A 145 -10.61 3.73 -0.48
N VAL A 146 -10.56 2.53 0.08
CA VAL A 146 -10.70 2.25 1.51
C VAL A 146 -9.36 1.76 2.05
N LEU A 147 -8.77 2.52 2.97
CA LEU A 147 -7.49 2.23 3.60
C LEU A 147 -7.64 2.13 5.11
N VAL A 148 -7.12 1.06 5.68
CA VAL A 148 -7.03 0.86 7.12
C VAL A 148 -5.58 0.83 7.55
N ALA A 149 -5.24 1.50 8.65
CA ALA A 149 -3.90 1.44 9.22
C ALA A 149 -3.92 0.86 10.63
N SER A 150 -2.94 0.04 10.94
CA SER A 150 -2.78 -0.56 12.26
C SER A 150 -1.33 -0.53 12.72
N VAL A 151 -1.11 -0.17 13.99
CA VAL A 151 0.19 -0.29 14.64
C VAL A 151 0.37 -1.74 15.06
N VAL A 152 1.38 -2.39 14.51
CA VAL A 152 1.61 -3.83 14.69
C VAL A 152 2.86 -4.04 15.55
N PRO A 153 2.81 -4.92 16.58
CA PRO A 153 4.02 -5.33 17.30
C PRO A 153 5.05 -5.95 16.35
N PRO A 154 6.35 -5.67 16.52
CA PRO A 154 7.40 -6.12 15.60
C PRO A 154 7.57 -7.66 15.51
N ASP A 155 7.01 -8.43 16.44
CA ASP A 155 7.34 -9.85 16.63
C ASP A 155 6.36 -10.83 15.98
N SER A 156 5.36 -10.39 15.19
CA SER A 156 4.22 -11.27 14.90
C SER A 156 3.87 -11.48 13.43
N LYS A 157 4.73 -11.16 12.44
CA LYS A 157 4.39 -11.38 11.02
C LYS A 157 5.56 -11.92 10.19
N ASP A 158 5.23 -12.86 9.31
CA ASP A 158 6.10 -13.20 8.17
C ASP A 158 6.10 -12.02 7.18
N LEU A 159 7.29 -11.48 6.91
CA LEU A 159 7.45 -10.33 6.03
C LEU A 159 8.09 -10.77 4.71
N ARG A 160 7.49 -10.37 3.59
CA ARG A 160 8.12 -10.46 2.29
C ARG A 160 8.95 -9.20 2.04
N VAL A 161 10.26 -9.39 1.82
CA VAL A 161 11.18 -8.30 1.45
C VAL A 161 11.60 -8.50 0.01
N ARG A 162 11.41 -7.47 -0.83
CA ARG A 162 11.97 -7.42 -2.19
C ARG A 162 13.20 -6.55 -2.18
N GLY A 163 14.24 -6.98 -2.86
CA GLY A 163 15.49 -6.24 -3.00
C GLY A 163 16.49 -6.96 -3.87
N SER A 164 17.51 -6.25 -4.33
CA SER A 164 18.66 -6.86 -4.99
C SER A 164 19.65 -7.28 -3.92
N LEU A 165 20.14 -8.52 -4.02
CA LEU A 165 21.24 -8.98 -3.18
C LEU A 165 22.51 -8.22 -3.59
N VAL A 166 23.03 -7.37 -2.71
CA VAL A 166 24.22 -6.55 -2.96
C VAL A 166 25.50 -7.30 -2.55
N GLY A 167 25.36 -8.29 -1.66
CA GLY A 167 26.45 -9.13 -1.18
C GLY A 167 26.04 -9.98 0.01
N THR A 168 26.83 -11.00 0.32
CA THR A 168 26.71 -11.81 1.52
C THR A 168 28.02 -11.75 2.29
N ASP A 169 27.97 -11.54 3.59
CA ASP A 169 29.13 -11.68 4.47
C ASP A 169 29.00 -12.99 5.26
N ALA A 170 29.67 -14.03 4.77
CA ALA A 170 29.64 -15.35 5.40
C ALA A 170 30.32 -15.38 6.78
N ALA A 171 31.17 -14.40 7.09
CA ALA A 171 31.86 -14.29 8.38
C ALA A 171 30.95 -13.64 9.45
N ALA A 172 29.97 -12.83 9.03
CA ALA A 172 29.01 -12.19 9.91
C ALA A 172 27.73 -13.04 10.13
N GLY A 173 27.58 -14.16 9.41
CA GLY A 173 26.39 -15.02 9.50
C GLY A 173 25.10 -14.38 8.98
N THR A 174 25.21 -13.39 8.09
CA THR A 174 24.11 -12.65 7.46
C THR A 174 24.07 -12.88 5.96
#